data_20caf2c62d31f1e3dcf5de78e658adb9
#
_entry.id   20caf2c62d31f1e3dcf5de78e658adb9
#
_cell.length_a   1.000
_cell.length_b   1.000
_cell.length_c   1.000
_cell.angle_alpha   90.00
_cell.angle_beta   90.00
_cell.angle_gamma   90.00
#
_symmetry.space_group_name_H-M   'P 1'
#
loop_
_entity.id
_entity.type
_entity.pdbx_description
1 polymer ?
#
loop_
_entity_poly.entity_id
_entity_poly.type
_entity_poly.pdbx_seq_one_letter_code
_entity_poly.pdbx_strand_id
1 'polypeptide(L)'
;ESAQSAVNTRELIMNSIQEIENGNRAVEKTSKTIIELVQGINEVAEKSKELEELSETQTEQMKQAEAGVNQISEVVQSNAAIAEESSATSEELSAESISLNELVQQFKLKK
;
A
#
# COMPACT_ATOMS: atom_id res chain seq x y z
N GLU A 1 -78.44 5.52 20.26
CA GLU A 1 -77.57 4.70 19.38
C GLU A 1 -76.86 5.55 18.32
N SER A 2 -77.54 6.51 17.66
CA SER A 2 -76.95 7.33 16.58
C SER A 2 -75.85 8.30 17.08
N ALA A 3 -75.98 8.88 18.27
CA ALA A 3 -74.93 9.76 18.82
C ALA A 3 -73.65 9.03 19.19
N GLN A 4 -73.74 7.83 19.72
CA GLN A 4 -72.56 6.98 20.04
C GLN A 4 -71.84 6.53 18.79
N SER A 5 -72.59 6.16 17.76
CA SER A 5 -72.00 5.78 16.47
C SER A 5 -71.24 6.95 15.81
N ALA A 6 -71.77 8.18 15.93
CA ALA A 6 -71.09 9.40 15.44
C ALA A 6 -69.79 9.70 16.18
N VAL A 7 -69.76 9.47 17.51
CA VAL A 7 -68.55 9.63 18.34
C VAL A 7 -67.49 8.62 17.94
N ASN A 8 -67.86 7.36 17.84
CA ASN A 8 -66.95 6.27 17.43
C ASN A 8 -66.36 6.50 16.02
N THR A 9 -67.21 6.96 15.10
CA THR A 9 -66.73 7.29 13.72
C THR A 9 -65.72 8.46 13.72
N ARG A 10 -65.96 9.47 14.52
CA ARG A 10 -65.02 10.60 14.70
C ARG A 10 -63.67 10.11 15.24
N GLU A 11 -63.69 9.28 16.26
CA GLU A 11 -62.49 8.72 16.87
C GLU A 11 -61.68 7.88 15.86
N LEU A 12 -62.35 7.03 15.07
CA LEU A 12 -61.71 6.29 13.99
C LEU A 12 -61.05 7.18 12.93
N ILE A 13 -61.74 8.26 12.55
CA ILE A 13 -61.19 9.25 11.60
C ILE A 13 -59.96 9.95 12.19
N MET A 14 -60.02 10.39 13.44
CA MET A 14 -58.89 11.03 14.11
C MET A 14 -57.68 10.10 14.21
N ASN A 15 -57.91 8.85 14.59
CA ASN A 15 -56.85 7.84 14.63
C ASN A 15 -56.25 7.59 13.22
N SER A 16 -57.11 7.51 12.20
CA SER A 16 -56.61 7.34 10.80
C SER A 16 -55.78 8.54 10.32
N ILE A 17 -56.15 9.75 10.66
CA ILE A 17 -55.37 10.96 10.37
C ILE A 17 -53.99 10.89 11.05
N GLN A 18 -53.97 10.51 12.31
CA GLN A 18 -52.73 10.36 13.08
C GLN A 18 -51.78 9.30 12.46
N GLU A 19 -52.33 8.17 12.04
CA GLU A 19 -51.56 7.13 11.35
C GLU A 19 -51.02 7.61 9.98
N ILE A 20 -51.81 8.40 9.23
CA ILE A 20 -51.34 9.01 7.99
C ILE A 20 -50.18 10.01 8.26
N GLU A 21 -50.27 10.83 9.29
CA GLU A 21 -49.21 11.77 9.67
C GLU A 21 -47.92 11.01 10.09
N ASN A 22 -48.05 9.93 10.85
CA ASN A 22 -46.93 9.08 11.22
C ASN A 22 -46.31 8.44 9.98
N GLY A 23 -47.11 7.92 9.06
CA GLY A 23 -46.68 7.38 7.79
C GLY A 23 -45.93 8.40 6.95
N ASN A 24 -46.43 9.62 6.82
CA ASN A 24 -45.76 10.71 6.10
C ASN A 24 -44.39 11.02 6.69
N ARG A 25 -44.28 11.12 8.02
CA ARG A 25 -43.01 11.35 8.70
C ARG A 25 -42.00 10.20 8.44
N ALA A 26 -42.48 8.97 8.42
CA ALA A 26 -41.65 7.81 8.10
C ALA A 26 -41.14 7.86 6.64
N VAL A 27 -42.00 8.24 5.70
CA VAL A 27 -41.61 8.42 4.28
C VAL A 27 -40.61 9.55 4.11
N GLU A 28 -40.80 10.69 4.77
CA GLU A 28 -39.84 11.81 4.73
C GLU A 28 -38.44 11.37 5.26
N LYS A 29 -38.42 10.68 6.39
CA LYS A 29 -37.18 10.16 6.96
C LYS A 29 -36.51 9.17 6.01
N THR A 30 -37.26 8.27 5.44
CA THR A 30 -36.74 7.29 4.46
C THR A 30 -36.17 7.99 3.22
N SER A 31 -36.87 8.97 2.69
CA SER A 31 -36.42 9.78 1.55
C SER A 31 -35.07 10.48 1.84
N LYS A 32 -34.95 11.09 3.00
CA LYS A 32 -33.68 11.71 3.44
C LYS A 32 -32.56 10.70 3.53
N THR A 33 -32.79 9.54 4.14
CA THR A 33 -31.79 8.46 4.25
C THR A 33 -31.36 7.96 2.86
N ILE A 34 -32.28 7.86 1.90
CA ILE A 34 -31.94 7.46 0.53
C ILE A 34 -31.02 8.49 -0.14
N ILE A 35 -31.30 9.79 0.05
CA ILE A 35 -30.44 10.86 -0.50
C ILE A 35 -29.02 10.77 0.09
N GLU A 36 -28.92 10.60 1.41
CA GLU A 36 -27.62 10.42 2.10
C GLU A 36 -26.87 9.17 1.61
N LEU A 37 -27.59 8.07 1.37
CA LEU A 37 -27.04 6.86 0.78
C LEU A 37 -26.47 7.08 -0.62
N VAL A 38 -27.20 7.78 -1.48
CA VAL A 38 -26.75 8.10 -2.86
C VAL A 38 -25.49 8.97 -2.81
N GLN A 39 -25.41 9.93 -1.91
CA GLN A 39 -24.22 10.73 -1.71
C GLN A 39 -23.02 9.86 -1.26
N GLY A 40 -23.22 8.98 -0.28
CA GLY A 40 -22.19 8.05 0.17
C GLY A 40 -21.71 7.10 -0.92
N ILE A 41 -22.61 6.61 -1.79
CA ILE A 41 -22.23 5.78 -2.95
C ILE A 41 -21.35 6.56 -3.93
N ASN A 42 -21.66 7.83 -4.20
CA ASN A 42 -20.84 8.67 -5.08
C ASN A 42 -19.43 8.90 -4.49
N GLU A 43 -19.34 9.15 -3.18
CA GLU A 43 -18.05 9.29 -2.50
C GLU A 43 -17.21 8.00 -2.57
N VAL A 44 -17.85 6.84 -2.40
CA VAL A 44 -17.17 5.53 -2.55
C VAL A 44 -16.68 5.34 -3.99
N ALA A 45 -17.47 5.73 -4.99
CA ALA A 45 -17.07 5.63 -6.39
C ALA A 45 -15.85 6.52 -6.71
N GLU A 46 -15.83 7.74 -6.18
CA GLU A 46 -14.70 8.66 -6.32
C GLU A 46 -13.43 8.12 -5.64
N LYS A 47 -13.56 7.63 -4.41
CA LYS A 47 -12.44 6.99 -3.69
C LYS A 47 -11.93 5.72 -4.36
N SER A 48 -12.79 4.95 -4.99
CA SER A 48 -12.39 3.78 -5.77
C SER A 48 -11.54 4.17 -6.98
N LYS A 49 -11.87 5.28 -7.64
CA LYS A 49 -11.06 5.80 -8.75
C LYS A 49 -9.70 6.30 -8.29
N GLU A 50 -9.63 7.03 -7.17
CA GLU A 50 -8.36 7.45 -6.57
C GLU A 50 -7.47 6.24 -6.21
N LEU A 51 -8.07 5.16 -5.69
CA LEU A 51 -7.37 3.92 -5.39
C LEU A 51 -6.81 3.24 -6.64
N GLU A 52 -7.53 3.25 -7.75
CA GLU A 52 -7.06 2.72 -9.04
C GLU A 52 -5.81 3.48 -9.51
N GLU A 53 -5.85 4.81 -9.53
CA GLU A 53 -4.72 5.67 -9.92
C GLU A 53 -3.49 5.46 -9.00
N LEU A 54 -3.72 5.33 -7.69
CA LEU A 54 -2.67 5.06 -6.71
C LEU A 54 -2.04 3.67 -6.93
N SER A 55 -2.86 2.67 -7.24
CA SER A 55 -2.41 1.30 -7.52
C SER A 55 -1.55 1.22 -8.78
N GLU A 56 -1.91 1.96 -9.84
CA GLU A 56 -1.09 2.07 -11.05
C GLU A 56 0.27 2.71 -10.74
N THR A 57 0.27 3.81 -9.98
CA THR A 57 1.50 4.48 -9.54
C THR A 57 2.38 3.55 -8.71
N GLN A 58 1.79 2.80 -7.78
CA GLN A 58 2.52 1.84 -6.96
C GLN A 58 3.11 0.70 -7.79
N THR A 59 2.39 0.24 -8.82
CA THR A 59 2.90 -0.78 -9.75
C THR A 59 4.15 -0.30 -10.49
N GLU A 60 4.17 0.96 -10.95
CA GLU A 60 5.34 1.53 -11.61
C GLU A 60 6.53 1.70 -10.65
N GLN A 61 6.28 2.13 -9.42
CA GLN A 61 7.32 2.22 -8.39
C GLN A 61 7.92 0.84 -8.05
N MET A 62 7.09 -0.20 -8.02
CA MET A 62 7.58 -1.57 -7.79
C MET A 62 8.48 -2.06 -8.93
N LYS A 63 8.18 -1.75 -10.19
CA LYS A 63 9.07 -2.07 -11.33
C LYS A 63 10.41 -1.34 -11.22
N GLN A 64 10.40 -0.07 -10.80
CA GLN A 64 11.64 0.67 -10.57
C GLN A 64 12.47 0.08 -9.42
N ALA A 65 11.82 -0.34 -8.34
CA ALA A 65 12.49 -1.03 -7.23
C ALA A 65 13.09 -2.36 -7.67
N GLU A 66 12.37 -3.15 -8.48
CA GLU A 66 12.88 -4.39 -9.06
C GLU A 66 14.12 -4.16 -9.92
N ALA A 67 14.10 -3.14 -10.78
CA ALA A 67 15.27 -2.78 -11.57
C ALA A 67 16.46 -2.37 -10.69
N GLY A 68 16.23 -1.63 -9.62
CA GLY A 68 17.24 -1.27 -8.63
C GLY A 68 17.84 -2.48 -7.91
N VAL A 69 17.02 -3.44 -7.52
CA VAL A 69 17.48 -4.71 -6.91
C VAL A 69 18.34 -5.52 -7.88
N ASN A 70 17.97 -5.58 -9.15
CA ASN A 70 18.76 -6.26 -10.17
C ASN A 70 20.15 -5.60 -10.34
N GLN A 71 20.21 -4.26 -10.38
CA GLN A 71 21.50 -3.54 -10.42
C GLN A 71 22.36 -3.81 -9.18
N ILE A 72 21.77 -3.83 -8.00
CA ILE A 72 22.48 -4.19 -6.76
C ILE A 72 23.04 -5.61 -6.86
N SER A 73 22.29 -6.55 -7.40
CA SER A 73 22.74 -7.94 -7.60
C SER A 73 23.97 -8.01 -8.53
N GLU A 74 23.98 -7.26 -9.62
CA GLU A 74 25.13 -7.17 -10.53
C GLU A 74 26.37 -6.58 -9.82
N VAL A 75 26.19 -5.51 -9.04
CA VAL A 75 27.28 -4.91 -8.26
C VAL A 75 27.83 -5.89 -7.21
N VAL A 76 26.95 -6.63 -6.52
CA VAL A 76 27.38 -7.66 -5.55
C VAL A 76 28.22 -8.75 -6.22
N GLN A 77 27.81 -9.22 -7.40
CA GLN A 77 28.57 -10.21 -8.16
C GLN A 77 29.93 -9.64 -8.61
N SER A 78 29.98 -8.42 -9.10
CA SER A 78 31.21 -7.73 -9.46
C SER A 78 32.15 -7.56 -8.27
N ASN A 79 31.62 -7.19 -7.11
CA ASN A 79 32.40 -7.05 -5.87
C ASN A 79 32.97 -8.39 -5.41
N ALA A 80 32.22 -9.49 -5.55
CA ALA A 80 32.71 -10.82 -5.23
C ALA A 80 33.91 -11.21 -6.14
N ALA A 81 33.79 -10.95 -7.45
CA ALA A 81 34.90 -11.22 -8.40
C ALA A 81 36.13 -10.35 -8.08
N ILE A 82 35.96 -9.06 -7.77
CA ILE A 82 37.07 -8.19 -7.36
C ILE A 82 37.71 -8.67 -6.06
N ALA A 83 36.94 -9.17 -5.11
CA ALA A 83 37.47 -9.72 -3.87
C ALA A 83 38.32 -10.99 -4.09
N GLU A 84 37.87 -11.87 -4.99
CA GLU A 84 38.63 -13.06 -5.40
C GLU A 84 39.94 -12.66 -6.09
N GLU A 85 39.91 -11.73 -7.04
CA GLU A 85 41.09 -11.21 -7.73
C GLU A 85 42.07 -10.53 -6.76
N SER A 86 41.57 -9.73 -5.85
CA SER A 86 42.36 -9.07 -4.80
C SER A 86 43.06 -10.07 -3.88
N SER A 87 42.36 -11.17 -3.54
CA SER A 87 42.92 -12.25 -2.73
C SER A 87 44.06 -12.96 -3.49
N ALA A 88 43.84 -13.31 -4.75
CA ALA A 88 44.87 -13.93 -5.59
C ALA A 88 46.11 -13.04 -5.76
N THR A 89 45.90 -11.74 -6.03
CA THR A 89 46.98 -10.75 -6.15
C THR A 89 47.78 -10.62 -4.83
N SER A 90 47.07 -10.68 -3.68
CA SER A 90 47.72 -10.63 -2.36
C SER A 90 48.58 -11.87 -2.10
N GLU A 91 48.15 -13.05 -2.54
CA GLU A 91 48.91 -14.28 -2.45
C GLU A 91 50.18 -14.23 -3.33
N GLU A 92 50.05 -13.74 -4.59
CA GLU A 92 51.18 -13.53 -5.50
C GLU A 92 52.19 -12.55 -4.91
N LEU A 93 51.76 -11.39 -4.41
CA LEU A 93 52.63 -10.42 -3.77
C LEU A 93 53.34 -10.98 -2.53
N SER A 94 52.68 -11.81 -1.75
CA SER A 94 53.28 -12.49 -0.60
C SER A 94 54.39 -13.45 -1.05
N ALA A 95 54.14 -14.24 -2.11
CA ALA A 95 55.14 -15.15 -2.66
C ALA A 95 56.34 -14.39 -3.23
N GLU A 96 56.07 -13.29 -3.94
CA GLU A 96 57.15 -12.47 -4.55
C GLU A 96 57.98 -11.77 -3.47
N SER A 97 57.36 -11.34 -2.37
CA SER A 97 58.06 -10.77 -1.20
C SER A 97 58.97 -11.77 -0.52
N ILE A 98 58.53 -13.03 -0.40
CA ILE A 98 59.36 -14.10 0.14
C ILE A 98 60.57 -14.35 -0.78
N SER A 99 60.33 -14.44 -2.09
CA SER A 99 61.38 -14.64 -3.10
C SER A 99 62.42 -13.51 -3.09
N LEU A 100 61.96 -12.27 -3.00
CA LEU A 100 62.84 -11.11 -2.83
C LEU A 100 63.65 -11.14 -1.56
N ASN A 101 63.06 -11.53 -0.44
CA ASN A 101 63.77 -11.67 0.83
C ASN A 101 64.88 -12.76 0.75
N GLU A 102 64.59 -13.89 0.09
CA GLU A 102 65.59 -14.92 -0.15
C GLU A 102 66.75 -14.42 -1.03
N LEU A 103 66.48 -13.67 -2.09
CA LEU A 103 67.50 -13.06 -2.95
C LEU A 103 68.39 -12.07 -2.18
N VAL A 104 67.81 -11.23 -1.34
CA VAL A 104 68.55 -10.27 -0.49
C VAL A 104 69.43 -10.99 0.52
N GLN A 105 68.99 -12.11 1.07
CA GLN A 105 69.82 -12.93 1.99
C GLN A 105 71.01 -13.55 1.33
N GLN A 106 70.99 -13.83 0.00
CA GLN A 106 72.12 -14.32 -0.76
C GLN A 106 73.21 -13.24 -0.93
N PHE A 107 72.91 -11.98 -0.93
CA PHE A 107 73.84 -10.88 -0.91
C PHE A 107 74.39 -10.70 0.50
N LYS A 108 75.53 -11.28 0.81
CA LYS A 108 76.25 -10.98 2.04
C LYS A 108 76.64 -9.50 2.01
N LEU A 109 75.89 -8.67 2.74
CA LEU A 109 76.30 -7.30 2.97
C LEU A 109 77.70 -7.34 3.67
N LYS A 110 78.74 -6.97 2.93
CA LYS A 110 80.01 -6.70 3.54
C LYS A 110 79.88 -5.58 4.55
N LYS A 111 80.09 -5.91 5.81
CA LYS A 111 80.31 -4.89 6.84
C LYS A 111 81.50 -4.06 6.57
#